data_39571c577dd6b7e8656b72a2f4cbcc2a
#
_entry.id   39571c577dd6b7e8656b72a2f4cbcc2a
#
_cell.length_a   1.000
_cell.length_b   1.000
_cell.length_c   1.000
_cell.angle_alpha   90.00
_cell.angle_beta   90.00
_cell.angle_gamma   90.00
#
_symmetry.space_group_name_H-M   'P 1'
#
loop_
_entity.id
_entity.type
_entity.pdbx_description
1 polymer ?
#
loop_
_entity_poly.entity_id
_entity_poly.type
_entity_poly.pdbx_seq_one_letter_code
_entity_poly.pdbx_strand_id
1 'polypeptide(L)'
;MEHFYRNVVGLGNVAVSRHAQARIKEEGIPVAAFEHALLRPIQPDVQDGQDILWREHNGLRLVILLHPTPDRGAVLVKTVYRVQPQASARPR
;
A
#
# COMPACT_ATOMS: atom_id res chain seq x y z
N MET A 1 11.02 4.87 9.28
CA MET A 1 10.09 3.93 8.61
C MET A 1 10.82 2.63 8.32
N GLU A 2 10.15 1.52 8.58
CA GLU A 2 10.71 0.22 8.24
C GLU A 2 10.65 -0.02 6.74
N HIS A 3 11.58 -0.79 6.23
CA HIS A 3 11.57 -1.17 4.82
C HIS A 3 11.02 -2.59 4.62
N PHE A 4 10.76 -3.29 5.71
CA PHE A 4 10.28 -4.66 5.67
C PHE A 4 9.38 -4.91 6.87
N TYR A 5 8.22 -5.49 6.63
CA TYR A 5 7.24 -5.80 7.67
C TYR A 5 6.91 -7.28 7.61
N ARG A 6 6.82 -7.92 8.76
CA ARG A 6 6.53 -9.35 8.85
C ARG A 6 5.10 -9.58 9.30
N ASN A 7 4.53 -10.67 8.81
CA ASN A 7 3.22 -11.14 9.26
C ASN A 7 2.14 -10.08 9.13
N VAL A 8 2.15 -9.38 8.02
CA VAL A 8 1.12 -8.38 7.73
C VAL A 8 -0.16 -9.10 7.37
N VAL A 9 -1.26 -8.68 7.99
CA VAL A 9 -2.56 -9.32 7.78
C VAL A 9 -2.91 -9.35 6.29
N GLY A 10 -3.25 -10.54 5.81
CA GLY A 10 -3.63 -10.73 4.41
C GLY A 10 -2.49 -10.75 3.42
N LEU A 11 -1.25 -10.44 3.83
CA LEU A 11 -0.13 -10.32 2.90
C LEU A 11 1.10 -11.14 3.29
N GLY A 12 1.27 -11.44 4.57
CA GLY A 12 2.48 -12.07 5.04
C GLY A 12 3.63 -11.06 5.13
N ASN A 13 4.79 -11.41 4.60
CA ASN A 13 5.93 -10.51 4.64
C ASN A 13 5.84 -9.48 3.53
N VAL A 14 6.15 -8.23 3.84
CA VAL A 14 6.01 -7.11 2.92
C VAL A 14 7.27 -6.28 2.90
N ALA A 15 7.84 -6.09 1.73
CA ALA A 15 8.95 -5.16 1.53
C ALA A 15 8.40 -3.86 0.96
N VAL A 16 9.07 -2.74 1.24
CA VAL A 16 8.67 -1.43 0.73
C VAL A 16 9.72 -0.97 -0.27
N SER A 17 9.30 -0.73 -1.51
CA SER A 17 10.23 -0.34 -2.57
C SER A 17 10.81 1.05 -2.31
N ARG A 18 11.96 1.33 -2.94
CA ARG A 18 12.56 2.66 -2.86
C ARG A 18 11.63 3.71 -3.45
N HIS A 19 10.93 3.36 -4.51
CA HIS A 19 9.97 4.26 -5.12
C HIS A 19 8.85 4.62 -4.15
N ALA A 20 8.31 3.60 -3.44
CA ALA A 20 7.26 3.85 -2.47
C ALA A 20 7.78 4.72 -1.32
N GLN A 21 8.99 4.49 -0.85
CA GLN A 21 9.58 5.31 0.19
C GLN A 21 9.73 6.75 -0.26
N ALA A 22 10.18 6.95 -1.49
CA ALA A 22 10.33 8.28 -2.06
C ALA A 22 8.98 8.99 -2.18
N ARG A 23 7.95 8.26 -2.61
CA ARG A 23 6.61 8.83 -2.73
C ARG A 23 6.07 9.28 -1.37
N ILE A 24 6.26 8.44 -0.35
CA ILE A 24 5.81 8.79 1.00
C ILE A 24 6.47 10.09 1.45
N LYS A 25 7.76 10.22 1.22
CA LYS A 25 8.50 11.41 1.60
C LYS A 25 8.07 12.63 0.78
N GLU A 26 7.99 12.49 -0.53
CA GLU A 26 7.65 13.60 -1.42
C GLU A 26 6.26 14.12 -1.19
N GLU A 27 5.31 13.23 -0.91
CA GLU A 27 3.92 13.60 -0.68
C GLU A 27 3.64 14.03 0.75
N GLY A 28 4.64 13.97 1.61
CA GLY A 28 4.46 14.34 3.00
C GLY A 28 3.51 13.41 3.74
N ILE A 29 3.49 12.13 3.37
CA ILE A 29 2.64 11.16 4.01
C ILE A 29 3.26 10.77 5.35
N PRO A 30 2.54 10.95 6.47
CA PRO A 30 3.07 10.51 7.75
C PRO A 30 3.34 9.01 7.75
N VAL A 31 4.46 8.60 8.32
CA VAL A 31 4.80 7.18 8.41
C VAL A 31 3.71 6.42 9.15
N ALA A 32 3.15 7.01 10.21
CA ALA A 32 2.08 6.36 10.96
C ALA A 32 0.86 6.11 10.09
N ALA A 33 0.53 7.04 9.19
CA ALA A 33 -0.60 6.85 8.28
C ALA A 33 -0.34 5.72 7.30
N PHE A 34 0.88 5.64 6.77
CA PHE A 34 1.25 4.54 5.89
C PHE A 34 1.17 3.20 6.62
N GLU A 35 1.73 3.15 7.82
CA GLU A 35 1.72 1.91 8.60
C GLU A 35 0.32 1.48 8.99
N HIS A 36 -0.54 2.44 9.32
CA HIS A 36 -1.93 2.14 9.61
C HIS A 36 -2.62 1.52 8.39
N ALA A 37 -2.40 2.11 7.22
CA ALA A 37 -2.99 1.59 5.99
C ALA A 37 -2.50 0.18 5.68
N LEU A 38 -1.22 -0.09 5.92
CA LEU A 38 -0.63 -1.39 5.63
C LEU A 38 -1.04 -2.45 6.65
N LEU A 39 -0.99 -2.10 7.93
CA LEU A 39 -1.10 -3.08 9.00
C LEU A 39 -2.52 -3.25 9.53
N ARG A 40 -3.37 -2.24 9.36
CA ARG A 40 -4.72 -2.23 9.92
C ARG A 40 -5.74 -1.77 8.89
N PRO A 41 -5.89 -2.49 7.78
CA PRO A 41 -6.86 -2.09 6.76
C PRO A 41 -8.28 -2.19 7.31
N ILE A 42 -9.08 -1.19 7.00
CA ILE A 42 -10.49 -1.18 7.37
C ILE A 42 -11.33 -1.80 6.27
N GLN A 43 -10.92 -1.56 5.03
CA GLN A 43 -11.68 -2.01 3.86
C GLN A 43 -11.03 -3.24 3.26
N PRO A 44 -11.81 -4.09 2.59
CA PRO A 44 -11.24 -5.24 1.90
C PRO A 44 -10.25 -4.79 0.83
N ASP A 45 -9.21 -5.60 0.65
CA ASP A 45 -8.25 -5.37 -0.42
C ASP A 45 -8.94 -5.58 -1.78
N VAL A 46 -8.46 -4.86 -2.79
CA VAL A 46 -8.96 -4.98 -4.15
C VAL A 46 -7.89 -5.61 -5.02
N GLN A 47 -8.21 -6.74 -5.62
CA GLN A 47 -7.30 -7.41 -6.53
C GLN A 47 -7.44 -6.80 -7.92
N ASP A 48 -6.29 -6.40 -8.51
CA ASP A 48 -6.26 -5.83 -9.83
C ASP A 48 -5.42 -6.75 -10.71
N GLY A 49 -6.06 -7.74 -11.29
CA GLY A 49 -5.38 -8.76 -12.05
C GLY A 49 -4.73 -9.79 -11.16
N GLN A 50 -3.73 -10.49 -11.68
CA GLN A 50 -3.07 -11.58 -10.96
C GLN A 50 -1.94 -11.10 -10.07
N ASP A 51 -1.35 -9.97 -10.38
CA ASP A 51 -0.10 -9.55 -9.76
C ASP A 51 -0.22 -8.35 -8.85
N ILE A 52 -1.31 -7.62 -8.93
CA ILE A 52 -1.46 -6.35 -8.22
C ILE A 52 -2.63 -6.41 -7.26
N LEU A 53 -2.43 -5.87 -6.06
CA LEU A 53 -3.46 -5.74 -5.07
C LEU A 53 -3.40 -4.33 -4.51
N TRP A 54 -4.56 -3.71 -4.31
CA TRP A 54 -4.65 -2.39 -3.71
C TRP A 54 -5.16 -2.51 -2.29
N ARG A 55 -4.49 -1.83 -1.38
CA ARG A 55 -4.94 -1.72 0.01
C ARG A 55 -5.13 -0.25 0.33
N GLU A 56 -6.33 0.13 0.76
CA GLU A 56 -6.69 1.52 0.99
C GLU A 56 -7.11 1.76 2.43
N HIS A 57 -6.75 2.94 2.94
CA HIS A 57 -7.14 3.35 4.27
C HIS A 57 -7.00 4.88 4.36
N ASN A 58 -8.09 5.56 4.75
CA ASN A 58 -8.07 7.00 4.99
C ASN A 58 -7.48 7.81 3.84
N GLY A 59 -7.86 7.47 2.62
CA GLY A 59 -7.42 8.22 1.47
C GLY A 59 -6.03 7.89 0.97
N LEU A 60 -5.39 6.86 1.52
CA LEU A 60 -4.14 6.34 0.99
C LEU A 60 -4.38 5.04 0.26
N ARG A 61 -3.76 4.90 -0.89
CA ARG A 61 -3.77 3.63 -1.62
C ARG A 61 -2.36 3.09 -1.72
N LEU A 62 -2.19 1.86 -1.26
CA LEU A 62 -0.94 1.12 -1.38
C LEU A 62 -1.10 0.16 -2.55
N VAL A 63 -0.23 0.27 -3.53
CA VAL A 63 -0.21 -0.64 -4.67
C VAL A 63 0.82 -1.72 -4.38
N ILE A 64 0.35 -2.95 -4.26
CA ILE A 64 1.17 -4.06 -3.80
C ILE A 64 1.36 -5.05 -4.92
N LEU A 65 2.61 -5.34 -5.22
CA LEU A 65 2.99 -6.33 -6.21
C LEU A 65 3.11 -7.68 -5.52
N LEU A 66 2.28 -8.63 -5.94
CA LEU A 66 2.17 -9.91 -5.25
C LEU A 66 3.30 -10.88 -5.57
N HIS A 67 3.91 -10.71 -6.74
CA HIS A 67 4.97 -11.64 -7.18
C HIS A 67 6.19 -10.88 -7.66
N PRO A 68 6.83 -10.10 -6.76
CA PRO A 68 7.97 -9.26 -7.18
C PRO A 68 9.20 -10.08 -7.53
N THR A 69 9.45 -11.14 -6.76
CA THR A 69 10.54 -12.07 -7.03
C THR A 69 10.10 -13.46 -6.55
N PRO A 70 10.38 -14.49 -7.34
CA PRO A 70 9.88 -15.83 -7.00
C PRO A 70 10.45 -16.41 -5.71
N ASP A 71 11.64 -16.00 -5.31
CA ASP A 71 12.36 -16.62 -4.21
C ASP A 71 12.36 -15.79 -2.91
N ARG A 72 11.70 -14.66 -2.89
CA ARG A 72 11.78 -13.80 -1.72
C ARG A 72 10.77 -14.09 -0.63
N GLY A 73 9.67 -14.71 -0.97
CA GLY A 73 8.63 -14.99 0.00
C GLY A 73 8.00 -13.73 0.59
N ALA A 74 8.07 -12.63 -0.12
CA ALA A 74 7.51 -11.37 0.34
C ALA A 74 6.83 -10.66 -0.82
N VAL A 75 5.77 -9.91 -0.51
CA VAL A 75 5.15 -9.01 -1.49
C VAL A 75 5.84 -7.66 -1.40
N LEU A 76 5.60 -6.80 -2.37
CA LEU A 76 6.29 -5.52 -2.45
C LEU A 76 5.28 -4.38 -2.54
N VAL A 77 5.38 -3.41 -1.62
CA VAL A 77 4.67 -2.14 -1.80
C VAL A 77 5.39 -1.40 -2.91
N LYS A 78 4.77 -1.37 -4.08
CA LYS A 78 5.37 -0.80 -5.28
C LYS A 78 5.30 0.72 -5.26
N THR A 79 4.15 1.26 -4.83
CA THR A 79 3.97 2.70 -4.73
C THR A 79 2.84 3.01 -3.76
N VAL A 80 2.78 4.27 -3.33
CA VAL A 80 1.75 4.78 -2.43
C VAL A 80 1.29 6.12 -2.97
N TYR A 81 -0.02 6.38 -2.96
CA TYR A 81 -0.51 7.70 -3.35
C TYR A 81 -1.82 8.00 -2.66
N ARG A 82 -2.19 9.27 -2.69
CA ARG A 82 -3.44 9.72 -2.10
C ARG A 82 -4.57 9.53 -3.10
N VAL A 83 -5.72 9.14 -2.58
CA VAL A 83 -6.91 8.89 -3.38
C VAL A 83 -7.98 9.89 -2.97
N GLN A 84 -8.54 10.58 -3.94
CA GLN A 84 -9.63 11.50 -3.68
C GLN A 84 -10.90 10.73 -3.34
N PRO A 85 -11.63 11.13 -2.30
CA PRO A 85 -12.90 10.48 -2.02
C PRO A 85 -13.87 10.66 -3.18
N GLN A 86 -14.54 9.58 -3.54
CA GLN A 86 -15.50 9.61 -4.64
C GLN A 86 -16.63 10.59 -4.40
N ALA A 87 -17.11 10.62 -3.18
CA ALA A 87 -18.24 11.48 -2.85
C ALA A 87 -17.92 12.95 -3.05
N SER A 88 -16.69 13.34 -2.92
CA SER A 88 -16.32 14.73 -3.08
C SER A 88 -16.13 15.08 -4.54
N ALA A 89 -16.13 14.13 -5.36
CA ALA A 89 -16.09 14.44 -6.76
C ALA A 89 -17.44 14.93 -7.18
N ARG A 90 -17.88 15.17 -6.91
CA ARG A 90 -18.85 15.58 -7.40
C ARG A 90 -19.79 16.06 -7.52
N PRO A 91 -20.11 16.30 -7.49
CA PRO A 91 -21.30 16.44 -8.05
C PRO A 91 -21.56 17.27 -9.03
N ARG A 92 -21.68 17.27 -9.40
CA ARG A 92 -21.90 17.80 -10.23
C ARG A 92 -22.40 18.10 -10.65
#